data_764cf3e41e19236b0887225eb3717a0d
#
_entry.id   764cf3e41e19236b0887225eb3717a0d
#
_cell.length_a   1.000
_cell.length_b   1.000
_cell.length_c   1.000
_cell.angle_alpha   90.00
_cell.angle_beta   90.00
_cell.angle_gamma   90.00
#
_symmetry.space_group_name_H-M   'P 1'
#
loop_
_entity.id
_entity.type
_entity.pdbx_description
1 polymer ?
#
loop_
_entity_poly.entity_id
_entity_poly.type
_entity_poly.pdbx_seq_one_letter_code
_entity_poly.pdbx_strand_id
1 'polypeptide(L)'
;MNLIFEEIPSLHGVSIGVATLDAEKSLNALTLPMIEALDSKLAAWADDPQIACVLLRGNGPKAFCAGGDVVQLVEEYRAHPNEVPPLARRFFADEYRLDYRIHTFPKPFICWAHGHVLGGGMGLMQGASTRIVTPSSRLGMPEINIGLYPDVGGSWFLARMPGALGLFLGLTASSMNARDALDLDLADRFLLDSQQDDLLEGLVQLNWQIQPETQLHSLLKALEQQAQAEMPEAQWLPRRDRIDQLLDHADLTGAYNALLELQDDDDKLLARAAKTLANGCPLTAHLVWQQIARAKHLSLAEVFRMEYAMSLNCCRHPEFPEGVRARLIDKDQTPKWHWPDIANISVEIIDAHFEAVWQGEHPLADL
;
A
#
# COMPACT_ATOMS: atom_id res chain seq x y z
N MET A 1 -12.42 16.77 11.12
CA MET A 1 -11.79 16.17 9.91
C MET A 1 -10.48 15.58 10.40
N ASN A 2 -10.18 14.34 10.06
CA ASN A 2 -8.98 13.62 10.56
C ASN A 2 -7.76 13.91 9.66
N LEU A 3 -7.62 15.15 9.19
CA LEU A 3 -6.52 15.68 8.38
C LEU A 3 -6.19 17.09 8.83
N ILE A 4 -4.91 17.40 8.88
CA ILE A 4 -4.39 18.74 9.12
C ILE A 4 -3.62 19.17 7.87
N PHE A 5 -3.92 20.37 7.35
CA PHE A 5 -3.20 20.98 6.24
C PHE A 5 -2.55 22.27 6.69
N GLU A 6 -1.26 22.39 6.44
CA GLU A 6 -0.47 23.57 6.78
C GLU A 6 0.32 24.02 5.55
N GLU A 7 0.53 25.32 5.43
CA GLU A 7 1.41 25.91 4.42
C GLU A 7 2.49 26.69 5.16
N ILE A 8 3.65 26.08 5.32
CA ILE A 8 4.76 26.60 6.13
C ILE A 8 5.65 27.46 5.25
N PRO A 9 5.76 28.79 5.51
CA PRO A 9 6.59 29.67 4.72
C PRO A 9 8.08 29.24 4.77
N SER A 10 8.72 29.14 3.61
CA SER A 10 10.18 28.99 3.52
C SER A 10 10.88 30.34 3.62
N LEU A 11 12.19 30.31 3.85
CA LEU A 11 12.99 31.53 3.92
C LEU A 11 13.13 32.25 2.55
N HIS A 12 12.71 31.62 1.46
CA HIS A 12 12.92 32.10 0.09
C HIS A 12 11.61 32.40 -0.67
N GLY A 13 10.52 32.71 0.05
CA GLY A 13 9.30 33.31 -0.54
C GLY A 13 8.32 32.31 -1.17
N VAL A 14 8.48 31.00 -0.91
CA VAL A 14 7.53 29.94 -1.24
C VAL A 14 7.17 29.18 0.05
N SER A 15 6.20 28.28 0.00
CA SER A 15 5.76 27.50 1.17
C SER A 15 5.93 25.99 0.94
N ILE A 16 6.05 25.26 2.03
CA ILE A 16 5.98 23.80 2.08
C ILE A 16 4.55 23.42 2.43
N GLY A 17 3.87 22.69 1.57
CA GLY A 17 2.58 22.09 1.88
C GLY A 17 2.78 20.87 2.79
N VAL A 18 2.20 20.89 3.97
CA VAL A 18 2.26 19.75 4.91
C VAL A 18 0.86 19.19 5.09
N ALA A 19 0.69 17.92 4.72
CA ALA A 19 -0.53 17.16 4.97
C ALA A 19 -0.26 16.12 6.07
N THR A 20 -1.02 16.17 7.16
CA THR A 20 -0.89 15.24 8.27
C THR A 20 -2.17 14.43 8.42
N LEU A 21 -2.08 13.10 8.31
CA LEU A 21 -3.15 12.19 8.68
C LEU A 21 -3.30 12.23 10.21
N ASP A 22 -4.48 12.62 10.73
CA ASP A 22 -4.71 12.90 12.14
C ASP A 22 -5.83 12.03 12.73
N ALA A 23 -5.66 10.72 12.61
CA ALA A 23 -6.58 9.71 13.12
C ALA A 23 -5.83 8.63 13.94
N GLU A 24 -4.97 9.04 14.86
CA GLU A 24 -4.06 8.15 15.61
C GLU A 24 -4.77 6.95 16.26
N LYS A 25 -6.01 7.13 16.76
CA LYS A 25 -6.78 6.06 17.41
C LYS A 25 -7.11 4.90 16.47
N SER A 26 -7.23 5.17 15.18
CA SER A 26 -7.43 4.19 14.10
C SER A 26 -6.15 3.92 13.31
N LEU A 27 -4.97 4.25 13.86
CA LEU A 27 -3.68 4.13 13.16
C LEU A 27 -3.68 4.86 11.81
N ASN A 28 -4.33 6.02 11.74
CA ASN A 28 -4.48 6.85 10.56
C ASN A 28 -5.16 6.15 9.37
N ALA A 29 -6.09 5.21 9.64
CA ALA A 29 -6.84 4.54 8.58
C ALA A 29 -7.63 5.55 7.74
N LEU A 30 -7.58 5.38 6.42
CA LEU A 30 -8.17 6.28 5.43
C LEU A 30 -9.68 6.11 5.34
N THR A 31 -10.42 7.17 5.64
CA THR A 31 -11.86 7.24 5.38
C THR A 31 -12.11 7.96 4.05
N LEU A 32 -13.25 7.70 3.41
CA LEU A 32 -13.62 8.38 2.16
C LEU A 32 -13.54 9.93 2.30
N PRO A 33 -14.03 10.57 3.38
CA PRO A 33 -13.85 12.01 3.55
C PRO A 33 -12.38 12.47 3.66
N MET A 34 -11.48 11.63 4.17
CA MET A 34 -10.04 11.94 4.17
C MET A 34 -9.46 11.87 2.76
N ILE A 35 -9.80 10.84 2.01
CA ILE A 35 -9.37 10.65 0.61
C ILE A 35 -9.79 11.87 -0.23
N GLU A 36 -11.07 12.25 -0.18
CA GLU A 36 -11.62 13.38 -0.92
C GLU A 36 -10.97 14.72 -0.54
N ALA A 37 -10.76 14.93 0.75
CA ALA A 37 -10.15 16.17 1.24
C ALA A 37 -8.67 16.27 0.85
N LEU A 38 -7.93 15.14 0.94
CA LEU A 38 -6.52 15.07 0.54
C LEU A 38 -6.37 15.27 -0.97
N ASP A 39 -7.18 14.59 -1.79
CA ASP A 39 -7.17 14.73 -3.25
C ASP A 39 -7.44 16.17 -3.68
N SER A 40 -8.48 16.79 -3.11
CA SER A 40 -8.81 18.20 -3.39
C SER A 40 -7.70 19.18 -3.01
N LYS A 41 -7.06 18.97 -1.84
CA LYS A 41 -5.96 19.83 -1.39
C LYS A 41 -4.70 19.63 -2.24
N LEU A 42 -4.37 18.40 -2.60
CA LEU A 42 -3.24 18.13 -3.48
C LEU A 42 -3.46 18.70 -4.88
N ALA A 43 -4.67 18.63 -5.44
CA ALA A 43 -4.99 19.29 -6.69
C ALA A 43 -4.73 20.80 -6.62
N ALA A 44 -5.20 21.48 -5.57
CA ALA A 44 -4.95 22.90 -5.37
C ALA A 44 -3.44 23.21 -5.23
N TRP A 45 -2.69 22.40 -4.46
CA TRP A 45 -1.24 22.58 -4.28
C TRP A 45 -0.42 22.27 -5.55
N ALA A 46 -0.90 21.39 -6.40
CA ALA A 46 -0.25 21.13 -7.68
C ALA A 46 -0.19 22.37 -8.57
N ASP A 47 -1.28 23.14 -8.60
CA ASP A 47 -1.43 24.34 -9.43
C ASP A 47 -0.90 25.63 -8.77
N ASP A 48 -0.70 25.63 -7.43
CA ASP A 48 -0.27 26.82 -6.71
C ASP A 48 1.24 27.08 -6.84
N PRO A 49 1.70 28.13 -7.53
CA PRO A 49 3.15 28.42 -7.67
C PRO A 49 3.80 28.82 -6.32
N GLN A 50 3.03 29.10 -5.27
CA GLN A 50 3.58 29.37 -3.95
C GLN A 50 3.92 28.11 -3.17
N ILE A 51 3.46 26.94 -3.58
CA ILE A 51 3.84 25.66 -2.98
C ILE A 51 5.02 25.05 -3.73
N ALA A 52 6.14 24.88 -3.02
CA ALA A 52 7.37 24.36 -3.60
C ALA A 52 7.47 22.83 -3.57
N CYS A 53 7.00 22.23 -2.49
CA CYS A 53 6.94 20.76 -2.32
C CYS A 53 5.82 20.40 -1.35
N VAL A 54 5.53 19.11 -1.27
CA VAL A 54 4.56 18.54 -0.31
C VAL A 54 5.26 17.57 0.62
N LEU A 55 4.96 17.64 1.91
CA LEU A 55 5.29 16.63 2.92
C LEU A 55 4.01 15.98 3.41
N LEU A 56 3.85 14.69 3.16
CA LEU A 56 2.77 13.85 3.70
C LEU A 56 3.31 13.04 4.88
N ARG A 57 2.60 13.10 6.02
CA ARG A 57 2.96 12.38 7.24
C ARG A 57 1.74 11.90 8.03
N GLY A 58 1.94 10.97 8.97
CA GLY A 58 0.94 10.55 9.94
C GLY A 58 1.20 11.16 11.32
N ASN A 59 0.13 11.46 12.07
CA ASN A 59 0.23 11.86 13.48
C ASN A 59 0.36 10.63 14.39
N GLY A 60 1.05 10.80 15.52
CA GLY A 60 1.31 9.76 16.51
C GLY A 60 2.48 8.82 16.09
N PRO A 61 3.06 8.07 17.06
CA PRO A 61 4.28 7.30 16.83
C PRO A 61 4.07 5.91 16.22
N LYS A 62 2.80 5.45 16.08
CA LYS A 62 2.54 4.04 15.78
C LYS A 62 2.39 3.74 14.29
N ALA A 63 1.92 4.69 13.51
CA ALA A 63 1.61 4.44 12.11
C ALA A 63 1.64 5.73 11.28
N PHE A 64 2.20 5.64 10.11
CA PHE A 64 1.90 6.57 9.04
C PHE A 64 0.44 6.38 8.60
N CYS A 65 0.08 5.18 8.15
CA CYS A 65 -1.28 4.80 7.76
C CYS A 65 -1.43 3.27 7.73
N ALA A 66 -2.43 2.73 8.41
CA ALA A 66 -2.69 1.28 8.47
C ALA A 66 -3.70 0.76 7.43
N GLY A 67 -3.95 1.54 6.36
CA GLY A 67 -4.83 1.15 5.25
C GLY A 67 -6.16 1.88 5.22
N GLY A 68 -7.07 1.44 4.35
CA GLY A 68 -8.42 2.00 4.24
C GLY A 68 -9.34 1.57 5.37
N ASP A 69 -10.29 2.43 5.74
CA ASP A 69 -11.39 2.08 6.66
C ASP A 69 -12.48 1.32 5.89
N VAL A 70 -12.27 0.01 5.76
CA VAL A 70 -13.12 -0.89 4.98
C VAL A 70 -14.33 -1.44 5.75
N VAL A 71 -14.47 -1.11 7.03
CA VAL A 71 -15.58 -1.64 7.88
C VAL A 71 -16.94 -1.19 7.33
N GLN A 72 -17.06 0.08 6.90
CA GLN A 72 -18.30 0.61 6.33
C GLN A 72 -18.72 -0.10 5.04
N LEU A 73 -17.77 -0.55 4.22
CA LEU A 73 -18.04 -1.31 3.00
C LEU A 73 -18.74 -2.65 3.31
N VAL A 74 -18.34 -3.28 4.41
CA VAL A 74 -18.95 -4.53 4.87
C VAL A 74 -20.36 -4.32 5.44
N GLU A 75 -20.62 -3.20 6.08
CA GLU A 75 -21.98 -2.86 6.56
C GLU A 75 -22.96 -2.72 5.39
N GLU A 76 -22.56 -2.06 4.31
CA GLU A 76 -23.38 -1.99 3.10
C GLU A 76 -23.57 -3.36 2.43
N TYR A 77 -22.53 -4.19 2.33
CA TYR A 77 -22.66 -5.55 1.82
C TYR A 77 -23.69 -6.37 2.60
N ARG A 78 -23.70 -6.26 3.93
CA ARG A 78 -24.67 -6.96 4.78
C ARG A 78 -26.12 -6.55 4.49
N ALA A 79 -26.35 -5.31 4.08
CA ALA A 79 -27.65 -4.81 3.70
C ALA A 79 -28.10 -5.34 2.31
N HIS A 80 -27.13 -5.53 1.39
CA HIS A 80 -27.38 -5.97 0.00
C HIS A 80 -26.34 -7.02 -0.45
N PRO A 81 -26.45 -8.27 0.06
CA PRO A 81 -25.49 -9.33 -0.28
C PRO A 81 -25.42 -9.62 -1.78
N ASN A 82 -24.23 -9.88 -2.28
CA ASN A 82 -23.88 -10.16 -3.68
C ASN A 82 -24.08 -8.99 -4.65
N GLU A 83 -24.34 -7.78 -4.14
CA GLU A 83 -24.31 -6.56 -4.92
C GLU A 83 -23.02 -5.79 -4.67
N VAL A 84 -22.59 -4.97 -5.61
CA VAL A 84 -21.47 -4.06 -5.40
C VAL A 84 -21.97 -2.87 -4.57
N PRO A 85 -21.46 -2.66 -3.34
CA PRO A 85 -21.87 -1.54 -2.52
C PRO A 85 -21.64 -0.19 -3.23
N PRO A 86 -22.60 0.74 -3.23
CA PRO A 86 -22.41 2.09 -3.79
C PRO A 86 -21.20 2.82 -3.18
N LEU A 87 -20.97 2.68 -1.88
CA LEU A 87 -19.82 3.24 -1.18
C LEU A 87 -18.51 2.67 -1.73
N ALA A 88 -18.43 1.37 -2.01
CA ALA A 88 -17.22 0.74 -2.57
C ALA A 88 -16.84 1.35 -3.93
N ARG A 89 -17.84 1.60 -4.80
CA ARG A 89 -17.61 2.24 -6.10
C ARG A 89 -16.92 3.58 -5.97
N ARG A 90 -17.37 4.39 -5.01
CA ARG A 90 -16.83 5.71 -4.75
C ARG A 90 -15.49 5.64 -4.03
N PHE A 91 -15.41 4.83 -2.97
CA PHE A 91 -14.20 4.67 -2.16
C PHE A 91 -12.98 4.29 -3.02
N PHE A 92 -13.05 3.18 -3.76
CA PHE A 92 -11.93 2.74 -4.58
C PHE A 92 -11.63 3.66 -5.77
N ALA A 93 -12.67 4.28 -6.38
CA ALA A 93 -12.42 5.22 -7.46
C ALA A 93 -11.66 6.46 -6.96
N ASP A 94 -12.05 7.01 -5.82
CA ASP A 94 -11.46 8.23 -5.29
C ASP A 94 -10.08 7.94 -4.67
N GLU A 95 -9.90 6.79 -3.99
CA GLU A 95 -8.60 6.35 -3.47
C GLU A 95 -7.58 6.15 -4.60
N TYR A 96 -7.96 5.44 -5.67
CA TYR A 96 -7.04 5.19 -6.78
C TYR A 96 -6.72 6.43 -7.61
N ARG A 97 -7.64 7.42 -7.70
CA ARG A 97 -7.33 8.73 -8.25
C ARG A 97 -6.35 9.50 -7.39
N LEU A 98 -6.52 9.46 -6.07
CA LEU A 98 -5.58 10.07 -5.12
C LEU A 98 -4.19 9.46 -5.27
N ASP A 99 -4.08 8.14 -5.27
CA ASP A 99 -2.80 7.44 -5.43
C ASP A 99 -2.14 7.81 -6.77
N TYR A 100 -2.90 7.77 -7.86
CA TYR A 100 -2.39 8.17 -9.19
C TYR A 100 -1.95 9.64 -9.23
N ARG A 101 -2.69 10.53 -8.58
CA ARG A 101 -2.31 11.95 -8.45
C ARG A 101 -0.98 12.10 -7.71
N ILE A 102 -0.73 11.35 -6.65
CA ILE A 102 0.53 11.39 -5.92
C ILE A 102 1.67 10.90 -6.82
N HIS A 103 1.47 9.81 -7.55
CA HIS A 103 2.44 9.28 -8.53
C HIS A 103 2.80 10.26 -9.66
N THR A 104 1.86 11.09 -10.04
CA THR A 104 2.01 12.05 -11.15
C THR A 104 2.15 13.50 -10.66
N PHE A 105 2.41 13.69 -9.37
CA PHE A 105 2.47 15.02 -8.77
C PHE A 105 3.59 15.86 -9.38
N PRO A 106 3.32 17.11 -9.84
CA PRO A 106 4.29 17.88 -10.64
C PRO A 106 5.41 18.54 -9.82
N LYS A 107 5.42 18.36 -8.50
CA LYS A 107 6.40 18.95 -7.58
C LYS A 107 7.00 17.86 -6.69
N PRO A 108 8.15 18.11 -6.01
CA PRO A 108 8.67 17.17 -5.04
C PRO A 108 7.60 16.79 -4.01
N PHE A 109 7.33 15.50 -3.90
CA PHE A 109 6.37 14.93 -2.96
C PHE A 109 7.11 13.98 -2.02
N ILE A 110 7.15 14.35 -0.75
CA ILE A 110 7.89 13.64 0.28
C ILE A 110 6.88 12.90 1.17
N CYS A 111 7.05 11.61 1.37
CA CYS A 111 6.25 10.82 2.30
C CYS A 111 7.11 10.36 3.47
N TRP A 112 6.69 10.71 4.69
CA TRP A 112 7.29 10.25 5.94
C TRP A 112 6.58 9.01 6.46
N ALA A 113 7.10 7.84 6.13
CA ALA A 113 6.44 6.54 6.33
C ALA A 113 6.98 5.79 7.56
N HIS A 114 6.70 6.29 8.76
CA HIS A 114 7.06 5.68 10.04
C HIS A 114 6.01 4.68 10.55
N GLY A 115 6.40 3.81 11.47
CA GLY A 115 5.50 2.84 12.10
C GLY A 115 4.81 1.92 11.08
N HIS A 116 3.53 1.65 11.25
CA HIS A 116 2.77 0.84 10.30
C HIS A 116 2.46 1.59 9.00
N VAL A 117 2.76 0.95 7.87
CA VAL A 117 2.50 1.42 6.50
C VAL A 117 1.86 0.25 5.74
N LEU A 118 0.54 0.16 5.77
CA LEU A 118 -0.17 -1.04 5.30
C LEU A 118 -1.26 -0.68 4.28
N GLY A 119 -1.50 -1.55 3.30
CA GLY A 119 -2.60 -1.39 2.34
C GLY A 119 -2.65 0.01 1.71
N GLY A 120 -3.75 0.75 1.87
CA GLY A 120 -3.88 2.14 1.39
C GLY A 120 -2.76 3.08 1.83
N GLY A 121 -2.11 2.82 3.01
CA GLY A 121 -0.90 3.53 3.41
C GLY A 121 0.29 3.26 2.50
N MET A 122 0.41 2.05 1.96
CA MET A 122 1.38 1.74 0.91
C MET A 122 1.07 2.49 -0.38
N GLY A 123 -0.21 2.59 -0.78
CA GLY A 123 -0.63 3.36 -1.96
C GLY A 123 -0.17 4.80 -1.89
N LEU A 124 -0.49 5.50 -0.79
CA LEU A 124 -0.05 6.88 -0.57
C LEU A 124 1.47 7.03 -0.59
N MET A 125 2.20 6.10 0.03
CA MET A 125 3.65 6.14 0.10
C MET A 125 4.29 5.91 -1.27
N GLN A 126 3.83 4.88 -2.01
CA GLN A 126 4.47 4.47 -3.26
C GLN A 126 4.36 5.50 -4.38
N GLY A 127 3.37 6.39 -4.32
CA GLY A 127 3.25 7.52 -5.25
C GLY A 127 4.26 8.63 -5.03
N ALA A 128 4.82 8.76 -3.82
CA ALA A 128 5.73 9.85 -3.48
C ALA A 128 7.04 9.79 -4.26
N SER A 129 7.54 10.95 -4.71
CA SER A 129 8.84 11.06 -5.38
C SER A 129 10.03 10.92 -4.42
N THR A 130 9.77 10.99 -3.11
CA THR A 130 10.76 10.74 -2.05
C THR A 130 10.08 10.03 -0.89
N ARG A 131 10.36 8.74 -0.76
CA ARG A 131 9.78 7.84 0.23
C ARG A 131 10.78 7.63 1.37
N ILE A 132 10.43 8.12 2.56
CA ILE A 132 11.30 8.07 3.74
C ILE A 132 10.77 6.99 4.68
N VAL A 133 11.65 6.06 5.06
CA VAL A 133 11.39 5.05 6.09
C VAL A 133 12.27 5.27 7.31
N THR A 134 11.85 4.75 8.46
CA THR A 134 12.51 4.93 9.76
C THR A 134 12.76 3.58 10.44
N PRO A 135 13.53 3.50 11.53
CA PRO A 135 13.68 2.26 12.29
C PRO A 135 12.37 1.62 12.74
N SER A 136 11.33 2.43 12.95
CA SER A 136 10.00 1.95 13.33
C SER A 136 9.17 1.43 12.16
N SER A 137 9.53 1.71 10.91
CA SER A 137 8.73 1.38 9.72
C SER A 137 8.46 -0.12 9.58
N ARG A 138 7.19 -0.47 9.35
CA ARG A 138 6.71 -1.82 9.10
C ARG A 138 5.73 -1.76 7.94
N LEU A 139 6.26 -2.08 6.75
CA LEU A 139 5.51 -2.02 5.51
C LEU A 139 4.87 -3.38 5.21
N GLY A 140 3.73 -3.38 4.52
CA GLY A 140 3.12 -4.64 4.09
C GLY A 140 1.79 -4.49 3.40
N MET A 141 1.41 -5.56 2.69
CA MET A 141 0.12 -5.71 2.01
C MET A 141 -0.63 -6.91 2.64
N PRO A 142 -1.42 -6.70 3.71
CA PRO A 142 -2.02 -7.78 4.49
C PRO A 142 -3.37 -8.27 3.94
N GLU A 143 -3.74 -7.90 2.72
CA GLU A 143 -5.07 -8.02 2.13
C GLU A 143 -5.57 -9.47 2.06
N ILE A 144 -4.70 -10.46 1.88
CA ILE A 144 -5.06 -11.89 1.91
C ILE A 144 -5.73 -12.30 3.21
N ASN A 145 -5.46 -11.59 4.30
CA ASN A 145 -6.06 -11.88 5.61
C ASN A 145 -7.51 -11.38 5.73
N ILE A 146 -7.95 -10.53 4.81
CA ILE A 146 -9.31 -9.95 4.82
C ILE A 146 -10.12 -10.27 3.54
N GLY A 147 -9.64 -11.20 2.71
CA GLY A 147 -10.35 -11.57 1.49
C GLY A 147 -10.33 -10.50 0.40
N LEU A 148 -9.38 -9.57 0.48
CA LEU A 148 -9.02 -8.62 -0.56
C LEU A 148 -7.66 -9.07 -1.17
N TYR A 149 -7.10 -8.34 -2.06
CA TYR A 149 -5.79 -8.56 -2.69
C TYR A 149 -4.95 -7.29 -2.54
N PRO A 150 -3.61 -7.32 -2.71
CA PRO A 150 -2.78 -6.11 -2.74
C PRO A 150 -3.19 -5.16 -3.87
N ASP A 151 -3.99 -4.14 -3.55
CA ASP A 151 -4.48 -3.08 -4.42
C ASP A 151 -3.65 -1.79 -4.28
N VAL A 152 -4.21 -0.63 -4.52
CA VAL A 152 -3.59 0.70 -4.42
C VAL A 152 -2.28 0.85 -5.20
N GLY A 153 -2.20 0.24 -6.38
CA GLY A 153 -0.98 0.10 -7.15
C GLY A 153 -0.11 -1.08 -6.72
N GLY A 154 -0.58 -1.93 -5.80
CA GLY A 154 0.11 -3.12 -5.32
C GLY A 154 0.50 -4.07 -6.44
N SER A 155 -0.36 -4.26 -7.43
CA SER A 155 -0.03 -5.01 -8.64
C SER A 155 1.19 -4.41 -9.36
N TRP A 156 1.31 -3.07 -9.39
CA TRP A 156 2.41 -2.38 -10.05
C TRP A 156 3.76 -2.61 -9.34
N PHE A 157 3.84 -2.28 -8.06
CA PHE A 157 5.13 -2.33 -7.37
C PHE A 157 5.55 -3.76 -7.02
N LEU A 158 4.61 -4.66 -6.68
CA LEU A 158 4.93 -6.06 -6.42
C LEU A 158 5.42 -6.79 -7.69
N ALA A 159 4.81 -6.55 -8.86
CA ALA A 159 5.23 -7.17 -10.11
C ALA A 159 6.63 -6.74 -10.59
N ARG A 160 7.19 -5.67 -10.02
CA ARG A 160 8.49 -5.11 -10.37
C ARG A 160 9.59 -5.40 -9.36
N MET A 161 9.26 -6.08 -8.28
CA MET A 161 10.25 -6.54 -7.30
C MET A 161 11.18 -7.62 -7.89
N PRO A 162 12.40 -7.76 -7.36
CA PRO A 162 13.36 -8.76 -7.81
C PRO A 162 12.84 -10.20 -7.67
N GLY A 163 12.92 -10.99 -8.75
CA GLY A 163 12.52 -12.40 -8.75
C GLY A 163 11.05 -12.60 -8.42
N ALA A 164 10.76 -13.52 -7.54
CA ALA A 164 9.41 -13.85 -7.08
C ALA A 164 9.03 -13.18 -5.74
N LEU A 165 9.87 -12.23 -5.24
CA LEU A 165 9.64 -11.60 -3.92
C LEU A 165 8.29 -10.89 -3.84
N GLY A 166 7.87 -10.17 -4.89
CA GLY A 166 6.56 -9.50 -4.87
C GLY A 166 5.40 -10.47 -4.79
N LEU A 167 5.46 -11.58 -5.55
CA LEU A 167 4.46 -12.65 -5.46
C LEU A 167 4.43 -13.28 -4.06
N PHE A 168 5.61 -13.57 -3.50
CA PHE A 168 5.74 -14.10 -2.13
C PHE A 168 5.10 -13.17 -1.09
N LEU A 169 5.43 -11.87 -1.14
CA LEU A 169 4.92 -10.89 -0.18
C LEU A 169 3.41 -10.72 -0.30
N GLY A 170 2.86 -10.69 -1.51
CA GLY A 170 1.42 -10.62 -1.74
C GLY A 170 0.66 -11.86 -1.27
N LEU A 171 1.24 -13.06 -1.45
CA LEU A 171 0.64 -14.32 -1.00
C LEU A 171 0.71 -14.51 0.51
N THR A 172 1.73 -14.01 1.17
CA THR A 172 2.02 -14.31 2.57
C THR A 172 1.73 -13.17 3.53
N ALA A 173 1.36 -11.97 3.01
CA ALA A 173 1.20 -10.77 3.83
C ALA A 173 2.41 -10.49 4.74
N SER A 174 3.60 -10.86 4.29
CA SER A 174 4.82 -10.71 5.07
C SER A 174 5.18 -9.24 5.23
N SER A 175 5.53 -8.84 6.45
CA SER A 175 5.94 -7.47 6.75
C SER A 175 7.40 -7.24 6.35
N MET A 176 7.69 -6.04 5.86
CA MET A 176 9.00 -5.55 5.48
C MET A 176 9.46 -4.49 6.49
N ASN A 177 10.75 -4.48 6.84
CA ASN A 177 11.35 -3.39 7.60
C ASN A 177 11.93 -2.29 6.68
N ALA A 178 12.54 -1.27 7.26
CA ALA A 178 13.12 -0.17 6.49
C ALA A 178 14.21 -0.61 5.50
N ARG A 179 15.03 -1.59 5.87
CA ARG A 179 16.08 -2.12 5.00
C ARG A 179 15.48 -2.88 3.81
N ASP A 180 14.48 -3.73 4.08
CA ASP A 180 13.77 -4.42 3.01
C ASP A 180 13.12 -3.43 2.03
N ALA A 181 12.52 -2.35 2.55
CA ALA A 181 11.90 -1.32 1.72
C ALA A 181 12.90 -0.65 0.77
N LEU A 182 14.12 -0.35 1.25
CA LEU A 182 15.20 0.18 0.41
C LEU A 182 15.71 -0.85 -0.60
N ASP A 183 15.94 -2.09 -0.16
CA ASP A 183 16.47 -3.15 -1.01
C ASP A 183 15.50 -3.58 -2.12
N LEU A 184 14.19 -3.39 -1.90
CA LEU A 184 13.11 -3.73 -2.83
C LEU A 184 12.58 -2.54 -3.64
N ASP A 185 13.26 -1.40 -3.58
CA ASP A 185 12.89 -0.16 -4.28
C ASP A 185 11.49 0.38 -3.89
N LEU A 186 11.10 0.15 -2.64
CA LEU A 186 9.88 0.69 -2.05
C LEU A 186 10.13 1.96 -1.23
N ALA A 187 11.37 2.29 -0.93
CA ALA A 187 11.78 3.49 -0.23
C ALA A 187 13.07 4.06 -0.83
N ASP A 188 13.29 5.35 -0.63
CA ASP A 188 14.43 6.10 -1.19
C ASP A 188 15.42 6.53 -0.13
N ARG A 189 14.97 6.73 1.12
CA ARG A 189 15.76 7.26 2.22
C ARG A 189 15.43 6.60 3.54
N PHE A 190 16.46 6.51 4.40
CA PHE A 190 16.32 6.05 5.77
C PHE A 190 16.74 7.17 6.75
N LEU A 191 15.79 7.61 7.58
CA LEU A 191 16.01 8.61 8.61
C LEU A 191 15.60 8.06 9.97
N LEU A 192 16.06 8.69 11.08
CA LEU A 192 15.58 8.34 12.43
C LEU A 192 14.17 8.88 12.65
N ASP A 193 13.37 8.20 13.47
CA ASP A 193 12.03 8.68 13.84
C ASP A 193 12.06 10.08 14.47
N SER A 194 13.16 10.44 15.15
CA SER A 194 13.39 11.75 15.75
C SER A 194 13.75 12.87 14.78
N GLN A 195 14.06 12.55 13.52
CA GLN A 195 14.52 13.55 12.53
C GLN A 195 13.37 14.16 11.71
N GLN A 196 12.10 13.92 12.06
CA GLN A 196 10.96 14.48 11.31
C GLN A 196 10.93 16.02 11.36
N ASP A 197 11.20 16.60 12.54
CA ASP A 197 11.26 18.05 12.69
C ASP A 197 12.51 18.63 12.02
N ASP A 198 13.66 17.97 12.13
CA ASP A 198 14.91 18.37 11.43
C ASP A 198 14.71 18.40 9.91
N LEU A 199 13.97 17.41 9.35
CA LEU A 199 13.62 17.41 7.94
C LEU A 199 12.78 18.64 7.58
N LEU A 200 11.72 18.92 8.35
CA LEU A 200 10.83 20.04 8.08
C LEU A 200 11.59 21.38 8.18
N GLU A 201 12.39 21.57 9.22
CA GLU A 201 13.26 22.75 9.37
C GLU A 201 14.23 22.88 8.18
N GLY A 202 14.84 21.79 7.75
CA GLY A 202 15.70 21.75 6.57
C GLY A 202 14.96 22.18 5.30
N LEU A 203 13.75 21.65 5.04
CA LEU A 203 12.93 22.00 3.88
C LEU A 203 12.58 23.50 3.86
N VAL A 204 12.30 24.11 5.01
CA VAL A 204 12.04 25.57 5.16
C VAL A 204 13.27 26.39 4.78
N GLN A 205 14.47 25.89 5.00
CA GLN A 205 15.73 26.61 4.72
C GLN A 205 16.17 26.49 3.26
N LEU A 206 15.69 25.51 2.48
CA LEU A 206 16.09 25.33 1.09
C LEU A 206 15.65 26.50 0.21
N ASN A 207 16.53 26.89 -0.72
CA ASN A 207 16.16 27.80 -1.80
C ASN A 207 15.53 27.03 -2.96
N TRP A 208 14.23 26.87 -2.93
CA TRP A 208 13.44 26.15 -3.92
C TRP A 208 13.48 26.72 -5.34
N GLN A 209 14.03 27.92 -5.52
CA GLN A 209 14.19 28.57 -6.84
C GLN A 209 15.53 28.24 -7.50
N ILE A 210 16.48 27.67 -6.74
CA ILE A 210 17.84 27.38 -7.23
C ILE A 210 18.14 25.91 -7.01
N GLN A 211 18.15 25.10 -8.08
CA GLN A 211 18.49 23.66 -8.05
C GLN A 211 17.81 22.90 -6.88
N PRO A 212 16.48 22.95 -6.77
CA PRO A 212 15.76 22.43 -5.61
C PRO A 212 16.04 20.95 -5.36
N GLU A 213 16.10 20.13 -6.41
CA GLU A 213 16.37 18.69 -6.32
C GLU A 213 17.76 18.40 -5.74
N THR A 214 18.78 19.17 -6.15
CA THR A 214 20.14 19.01 -5.63
C THR A 214 20.22 19.38 -4.15
N GLN A 215 19.53 20.46 -3.75
CA GLN A 215 19.50 20.89 -2.35
C GLN A 215 18.72 19.89 -1.48
N LEU A 216 17.56 19.41 -1.94
CA LEU A 216 16.79 18.38 -1.27
C LEU A 216 17.60 17.09 -1.10
N HIS A 217 18.27 16.64 -2.17
CA HIS A 217 19.15 15.47 -2.09
C HIS A 217 20.26 15.65 -1.04
N SER A 218 20.89 16.83 -0.99
CA SER A 218 21.96 17.11 -0.05
C SER A 218 21.47 17.13 1.40
N LEU A 219 20.30 17.71 1.67
CA LEU A 219 19.66 17.70 2.97
C LEU A 219 19.37 16.26 3.41
N LEU A 220 18.68 15.50 2.59
CA LEU A 220 18.33 14.11 2.90
C LEU A 220 19.55 13.23 3.13
N LYS A 221 20.61 13.39 2.32
CA LYS A 221 21.87 12.67 2.50
C LYS A 221 22.55 13.00 3.82
N ALA A 222 22.52 14.27 4.25
CA ALA A 222 23.10 14.68 5.52
C ALA A 222 22.36 14.09 6.73
N LEU A 223 21.03 14.05 6.67
CA LEU A 223 20.19 13.42 7.71
C LEU A 223 20.39 11.89 7.72
N GLU A 224 20.40 11.25 6.57
CA GLU A 224 20.60 9.81 6.43
C GLU A 224 21.96 9.34 6.97
N GLN A 225 23.02 10.13 6.82
CA GLN A 225 24.33 9.79 7.39
C GLN A 225 24.29 9.63 8.91
N GLN A 226 23.44 10.36 9.60
CA GLN A 226 23.27 10.27 11.05
C GLN A 226 22.45 9.02 11.46
N ALA A 227 21.60 8.53 10.56
CA ALA A 227 20.70 7.40 10.81
C ALA A 227 21.36 6.03 10.57
N GLN A 228 22.46 5.96 9.82
CA GLN A 228 23.05 4.70 9.32
C GLN A 228 23.31 3.64 10.40
N ALA A 229 23.64 4.05 11.62
CA ALA A 229 23.92 3.12 12.72
C ALA A 229 22.70 2.34 13.21
N GLU A 230 21.48 2.82 12.92
CA GLU A 230 20.22 2.20 13.32
C GLU A 230 19.54 1.44 12.18
N MET A 231 20.20 1.29 11.03
CA MET A 231 19.66 0.52 9.91
C MET A 231 19.46 -0.94 10.31
N PRO A 232 18.24 -1.49 10.19
CA PRO A 232 17.99 -2.90 10.49
C PRO A 232 18.63 -3.83 9.46
N GLU A 233 18.75 -5.10 9.81
CA GLU A 233 19.20 -6.13 8.87
C GLU A 233 18.09 -6.44 7.83
N ALA A 234 18.53 -6.75 6.59
CA ALA A 234 17.62 -7.19 5.53
C ALA A 234 16.98 -8.55 5.87
N GLN A 235 15.68 -8.65 5.67
CA GLN A 235 14.93 -9.89 5.92
C GLN A 235 14.70 -10.68 4.63
N TRP A 236 14.27 -10.03 3.54
CA TRP A 236 13.75 -10.73 2.37
C TRP A 236 14.76 -10.90 1.24
N LEU A 237 15.56 -9.89 0.92
CA LEU A 237 16.54 -10.00 -0.16
C LEU A 237 17.56 -11.16 0.06
N PRO A 238 18.04 -11.46 1.29
CA PRO A 238 18.89 -12.62 1.54
C PRO A 238 18.20 -13.97 1.30
N ARG A 239 16.87 -14.01 1.28
CA ARG A 239 16.05 -15.21 1.06
C ARG A 239 15.55 -15.35 -0.37
N ARG A 240 15.89 -14.41 -1.23
CA ARG A 240 15.39 -14.34 -2.60
C ARG A 240 15.57 -15.63 -3.38
N ASP A 241 16.76 -16.17 -3.44
CA ASP A 241 17.05 -17.37 -4.25
C ASP A 241 16.23 -18.58 -3.79
N ARG A 242 16.01 -18.72 -2.49
CA ARG A 242 15.15 -19.77 -1.93
C ARG A 242 13.67 -19.52 -2.27
N ILE A 243 13.21 -18.29 -2.18
CA ILE A 243 11.84 -17.90 -2.54
C ILE A 243 11.61 -18.10 -4.04
N ASP A 244 12.57 -17.70 -4.88
CA ASP A 244 12.49 -17.91 -6.32
C ASP A 244 12.34 -19.42 -6.66
N GLN A 245 13.10 -20.31 -6.01
CA GLN A 245 12.98 -21.76 -6.19
C GLN A 245 11.63 -22.32 -5.72
N LEU A 246 11.10 -21.83 -4.58
CA LEU A 246 9.81 -22.26 -4.03
C LEU A 246 8.61 -21.82 -4.89
N LEU A 247 8.75 -20.76 -5.65
CA LEU A 247 7.70 -20.20 -6.50
C LEU A 247 7.90 -20.50 -7.99
N ASP A 248 8.95 -21.25 -8.37
CA ASP A 248 9.19 -21.69 -9.76
C ASP A 248 8.29 -22.88 -10.09
N HIS A 249 6.99 -22.61 -10.23
CA HIS A 249 5.96 -23.57 -10.59
C HIS A 249 5.11 -23.09 -11.75
N ALA A 250 4.56 -24.02 -12.53
CA ALA A 250 3.72 -23.70 -13.68
C ALA A 250 2.35 -23.12 -13.27
N ASP A 251 1.90 -23.39 -12.04
CA ASP A 251 0.60 -22.97 -11.53
C ASP A 251 0.66 -22.62 -10.04
N LEU A 252 -0.42 -21.98 -9.56
CA LEU A 252 -0.55 -21.62 -8.15
C LEU A 252 -0.51 -22.84 -7.23
N THR A 253 -1.08 -23.98 -7.64
CA THR A 253 -1.20 -25.16 -6.76
C THR A 253 0.17 -25.66 -6.35
N GLY A 254 1.11 -25.78 -7.30
CA GLY A 254 2.49 -26.16 -7.01
C GLY A 254 3.18 -25.17 -6.08
N ALA A 255 3.11 -23.86 -6.38
CA ALA A 255 3.70 -22.79 -5.58
C ALA A 255 3.11 -22.72 -4.16
N TYR A 256 1.79 -22.82 -4.06
CA TYR A 256 1.07 -22.78 -2.79
C TYR A 256 1.48 -23.93 -1.87
N ASN A 257 1.50 -25.17 -2.40
CA ASN A 257 1.91 -26.34 -1.64
C ASN A 257 3.36 -26.27 -1.19
N ALA A 258 4.29 -25.82 -2.06
CA ALA A 258 5.69 -25.62 -1.70
C ALA A 258 5.86 -24.61 -0.56
N LEU A 259 5.07 -23.52 -0.56
CA LEU A 259 5.08 -22.56 0.54
C LEU A 259 4.49 -23.16 1.84
N LEU A 260 3.46 -23.99 1.75
CA LEU A 260 2.84 -24.61 2.95
C LEU A 260 3.79 -25.59 3.66
N GLU A 261 4.73 -26.21 2.95
CA GLU A 261 5.75 -27.09 3.55
C GLU A 261 6.68 -26.34 4.52
N LEU A 262 6.75 -25.01 4.42
CA LEU A 262 7.58 -24.18 5.29
C LEU A 262 6.99 -23.91 6.67
N GLN A 263 5.79 -24.40 7.03
CA GLN A 263 5.13 -24.05 8.28
C GLN A 263 5.95 -24.38 9.54
N ASP A 264 6.80 -25.40 9.44
CA ASP A 264 7.69 -25.84 10.52
C ASP A 264 9.18 -25.63 10.18
N ASP A 265 9.47 -24.75 9.22
CA ASP A 265 10.84 -24.42 8.81
C ASP A 265 11.66 -23.81 9.96
N ASP A 266 12.98 -24.05 9.94
CA ASP A 266 13.91 -23.48 10.89
C ASP A 266 14.01 -21.95 10.76
N ASP A 267 13.84 -21.42 9.55
CA ASP A 267 13.72 -19.99 9.30
C ASP A 267 12.36 -19.46 9.77
N LYS A 268 12.35 -18.78 10.91
CA LYS A 268 11.12 -18.31 11.55
C LYS A 268 10.33 -17.31 10.70
N LEU A 269 10.98 -16.57 9.80
CA LEU A 269 10.28 -15.64 8.90
C LEU A 269 9.52 -16.42 7.82
N LEU A 270 10.14 -17.43 7.22
CA LEU A 270 9.50 -18.29 6.23
C LEU A 270 8.38 -19.13 6.87
N ALA A 271 8.64 -19.70 8.07
CA ALA A 271 7.61 -20.44 8.80
C ALA A 271 6.38 -19.57 9.13
N ARG A 272 6.59 -18.31 9.53
CA ARG A 272 5.51 -17.36 9.77
C ARG A 272 4.74 -17.01 8.50
N ALA A 273 5.45 -16.76 7.41
CA ALA A 273 4.88 -16.49 6.10
C ALA A 273 3.96 -17.62 5.63
N ALA A 274 4.42 -18.87 5.72
CA ALA A 274 3.65 -20.07 5.40
C ALA A 274 2.38 -20.22 6.26
N LYS A 275 2.48 -19.94 7.57
CA LYS A 275 1.32 -19.97 8.48
C LYS A 275 0.31 -18.86 8.15
N THR A 276 0.77 -17.70 7.72
CA THR A 276 -0.13 -16.63 7.26
C THR A 276 -0.86 -17.05 5.99
N LEU A 277 -0.15 -17.60 5.00
CA LEU A 277 -0.75 -18.12 3.78
C LEU A 277 -1.79 -19.21 4.07
N ALA A 278 -1.46 -20.17 4.94
CA ALA A 278 -2.37 -21.25 5.33
C ALA A 278 -3.70 -20.78 5.95
N ASN A 279 -3.70 -19.61 6.61
CA ASN A 279 -4.89 -18.99 7.20
C ASN A 279 -5.50 -17.89 6.33
N GLY A 280 -4.83 -17.53 5.24
CA GLY A 280 -5.27 -16.51 4.30
C GLY A 280 -6.46 -16.96 3.45
N CYS A 281 -7.04 -16.02 2.72
CA CYS A 281 -8.15 -16.30 1.81
C CYS A 281 -7.67 -17.07 0.57
N PRO A 282 -8.21 -18.28 0.30
CA PRO A 282 -7.83 -19.07 -0.89
C PRO A 282 -8.13 -18.36 -2.21
N LEU A 283 -9.27 -17.64 -2.29
CA LEU A 283 -9.58 -16.85 -3.49
C LEU A 283 -8.55 -15.75 -3.72
N THR A 284 -8.15 -15.04 -2.66
CA THR A 284 -7.10 -14.03 -2.76
C THR A 284 -5.79 -14.59 -3.29
N ALA A 285 -5.41 -15.81 -2.91
CA ALA A 285 -4.19 -16.43 -3.45
C ALA A 285 -4.24 -16.54 -4.99
N HIS A 286 -5.38 -16.93 -5.56
CA HIS A 286 -5.59 -16.94 -7.01
C HIS A 286 -5.54 -15.53 -7.61
N LEU A 287 -6.16 -14.55 -6.95
CA LEU A 287 -6.16 -13.17 -7.43
C LEU A 287 -4.73 -12.61 -7.46
N VAL A 288 -3.94 -12.81 -6.39
CA VAL A 288 -2.54 -12.38 -6.30
C VAL A 288 -1.70 -13.02 -7.40
N TRP A 289 -1.84 -14.33 -7.63
CA TRP A 289 -1.14 -15.03 -8.70
C TRP A 289 -1.42 -14.41 -10.08
N GLN A 290 -2.70 -14.17 -10.37
CA GLN A 290 -3.13 -13.60 -11.66
C GLN A 290 -2.76 -12.12 -11.82
N GLN A 291 -2.96 -11.30 -10.77
CA GLN A 291 -2.68 -9.86 -10.86
C GLN A 291 -1.19 -9.58 -11.10
N ILE A 292 -0.29 -10.29 -10.39
CA ILE A 292 1.16 -10.11 -10.57
C ILE A 292 1.58 -10.49 -12.00
N ALA A 293 1.04 -11.59 -12.54
CA ALA A 293 1.33 -12.00 -13.91
C ALA A 293 0.85 -10.96 -14.93
N ARG A 294 -0.37 -10.43 -14.78
CA ARG A 294 -0.98 -9.45 -15.68
C ARG A 294 -0.28 -8.09 -15.59
N ALA A 295 0.05 -7.62 -14.39
CA ALA A 295 0.62 -6.30 -14.13
C ALA A 295 2.02 -6.07 -14.72
N LYS A 296 2.75 -7.13 -15.05
CA LYS A 296 4.09 -7.02 -15.66
C LYS A 296 4.11 -6.18 -16.95
N HIS A 297 3.01 -6.17 -17.69
CA HIS A 297 2.90 -5.52 -19.00
C HIS A 297 1.96 -4.31 -19.02
N LEU A 298 1.37 -3.96 -17.89
CA LEU A 298 0.44 -2.84 -17.78
C LEU A 298 1.16 -1.56 -17.37
N SER A 299 0.65 -0.41 -17.85
CA SER A 299 0.96 0.90 -17.30
C SER A 299 0.35 1.06 -15.90
N LEU A 300 0.79 2.05 -15.14
CA LEU A 300 0.22 2.32 -13.83
C LEU A 300 -1.30 2.61 -13.89
N ALA A 301 -1.73 3.42 -14.87
CA ALA A 301 -3.15 3.71 -15.08
C ALA A 301 -3.96 2.44 -15.43
N GLU A 302 -3.42 1.54 -16.25
CA GLU A 302 -4.06 0.25 -16.55
C GLU A 302 -4.11 -0.66 -15.32
N VAL A 303 -3.09 -0.61 -14.46
CA VAL A 303 -3.11 -1.32 -13.16
C VAL A 303 -4.25 -0.81 -12.29
N PHE A 304 -4.39 0.49 -12.06
CA PHE A 304 -5.51 1.03 -11.28
C PHE A 304 -6.88 0.70 -11.87
N ARG A 305 -6.99 0.69 -13.21
CA ARG A 305 -8.24 0.24 -13.87
C ARG A 305 -8.54 -1.23 -13.63
N MET A 306 -7.54 -2.10 -13.70
CA MET A 306 -7.68 -3.53 -13.38
C MET A 306 -8.04 -3.71 -11.90
N GLU A 307 -7.33 -3.06 -10.99
CA GLU A 307 -7.56 -3.13 -9.56
C GLU A 307 -8.96 -2.64 -9.18
N TYR A 308 -9.46 -1.59 -9.83
CA TYR A 308 -10.83 -1.13 -9.60
C TYR A 308 -11.88 -2.22 -9.90
N ALA A 309 -11.74 -2.94 -11.01
CA ALA A 309 -12.64 -4.06 -11.31
C ALA A 309 -12.53 -5.16 -10.24
N MET A 310 -11.31 -5.52 -9.86
CA MET A 310 -11.06 -6.55 -8.85
C MET A 310 -11.64 -6.17 -7.48
N SER A 311 -11.44 -4.94 -7.01
CA SER A 311 -11.95 -4.46 -5.72
C SER A 311 -13.47 -4.48 -5.64
N LEU A 312 -14.15 -4.02 -6.69
CA LEU A 312 -15.61 -4.10 -6.75
C LEU A 312 -16.12 -5.55 -6.76
N ASN A 313 -15.41 -6.44 -7.43
CA ASN A 313 -15.77 -7.86 -7.42
C ASN A 313 -15.52 -8.48 -6.04
N CYS A 314 -14.41 -8.20 -5.37
CA CYS A 314 -14.18 -8.65 -4.00
C CYS A 314 -15.30 -8.17 -3.05
N CYS A 315 -15.73 -6.90 -3.18
CA CYS A 315 -16.77 -6.34 -2.31
C CYS A 315 -18.16 -6.98 -2.49
N ARG A 316 -18.46 -7.64 -3.60
CA ARG A 316 -19.73 -8.34 -3.79
C ARG A 316 -19.67 -9.83 -3.44
N HIS A 317 -18.48 -10.37 -3.15
CA HIS A 317 -18.30 -11.77 -2.76
C HIS A 317 -18.17 -11.92 -1.24
N PRO A 318 -18.53 -13.08 -0.67
CA PRO A 318 -18.58 -13.27 0.79
C PRO A 318 -17.21 -13.26 1.48
N GLU A 319 -16.10 -13.44 0.73
CA GLU A 319 -14.76 -13.56 1.31
C GLU A 319 -14.28 -12.28 1.99
N PHE A 320 -14.45 -11.14 1.31
CA PHE A 320 -14.05 -9.85 1.85
C PHE A 320 -14.85 -9.47 3.11
N PRO A 321 -16.19 -9.52 3.12
CA PRO A 321 -16.96 -9.28 4.34
C PRO A 321 -16.62 -10.23 5.51
N GLU A 322 -16.34 -11.50 5.22
CA GLU A 322 -15.95 -12.46 6.24
C GLU A 322 -14.55 -12.17 6.81
N GLY A 323 -13.59 -11.87 5.96
CA GLY A 323 -12.26 -11.51 6.39
C GLY A 323 -12.24 -10.25 7.25
N VAL A 324 -12.95 -9.20 6.83
CA VAL A 324 -13.12 -7.95 7.60
C VAL A 324 -13.83 -8.22 8.93
N ARG A 325 -14.88 -9.06 8.94
CA ARG A 325 -15.54 -9.49 10.20
C ARG A 325 -14.51 -10.08 11.17
N ALA A 326 -13.78 -11.10 10.71
CA ALA A 326 -12.89 -11.87 11.57
C ALA A 326 -11.69 -11.04 12.09
N ARG A 327 -11.18 -10.11 11.28
CA ARG A 327 -9.96 -9.35 11.61
C ARG A 327 -10.23 -7.99 12.26
N LEU A 328 -11.27 -7.29 11.83
CA LEU A 328 -11.48 -5.89 12.20
C LEU A 328 -12.72 -5.66 13.06
N ILE A 329 -13.81 -6.42 12.87
CA ILE A 329 -15.07 -6.24 13.60
C ILE A 329 -15.11 -7.13 14.86
N ASP A 330 -15.21 -8.45 14.68
CA ASP A 330 -15.31 -9.41 15.79
C ASP A 330 -13.94 -9.70 16.43
N LYS A 331 -12.87 -9.56 15.65
CA LYS A 331 -11.47 -9.77 16.06
C LYS A 331 -11.18 -11.17 16.61
N ASP A 332 -11.97 -12.17 16.21
CA ASP A 332 -11.81 -13.57 16.60
C ASP A 332 -10.64 -14.26 15.86
N GLN A 333 -10.09 -13.62 14.81
CA GLN A 333 -8.95 -14.09 14.02
C GLN A 333 -9.20 -15.43 13.31
N THR A 334 -10.44 -15.84 13.17
CA THR A 334 -10.85 -17.13 12.60
C THR A 334 -11.84 -16.94 11.46
N PRO A 335 -11.39 -16.47 10.28
CA PRO A 335 -12.26 -16.30 9.13
C PRO A 335 -12.78 -17.66 8.66
N LYS A 336 -14.04 -17.71 8.28
CA LYS A 336 -14.72 -18.88 7.70
C LYS A 336 -14.90 -18.63 6.21
N TRP A 337 -13.81 -18.89 5.45
CA TRP A 337 -13.81 -18.68 4.01
C TRP A 337 -14.90 -19.51 3.32
N HIS A 338 -15.58 -18.93 2.35
CA HIS A 338 -16.61 -19.61 1.56
C HIS A 338 -15.99 -20.73 0.72
N TRP A 339 -14.80 -20.49 0.14
CA TRP A 339 -13.98 -21.51 -0.48
C TRP A 339 -12.89 -21.94 0.50
N PRO A 340 -12.96 -23.19 1.03
CA PRO A 340 -12.07 -23.62 2.10
C PRO A 340 -10.63 -23.87 1.63
N ASP A 341 -10.42 -24.07 0.33
CA ASP A 341 -9.11 -24.30 -0.27
C ASP A 341 -9.05 -23.80 -1.72
N ILE A 342 -7.82 -23.67 -2.25
CA ILE A 342 -7.58 -23.17 -3.62
C ILE A 342 -8.15 -24.10 -4.71
N ALA A 343 -8.27 -25.40 -4.45
CA ALA A 343 -8.72 -26.38 -5.43
C ALA A 343 -10.25 -26.31 -5.70
N ASN A 344 -11.00 -25.69 -4.79
CA ASN A 344 -12.47 -25.56 -4.90
C ASN A 344 -12.91 -24.31 -5.67
N ILE A 345 -11.99 -23.53 -6.21
CA ILE A 345 -12.29 -22.26 -6.90
C ILE A 345 -12.10 -22.49 -8.41
N SER A 346 -13.20 -22.34 -9.16
CA SER A 346 -13.14 -22.50 -10.62
C SER A 346 -12.49 -21.29 -11.31
N VAL A 347 -11.96 -21.54 -12.51
CA VAL A 347 -11.33 -20.49 -13.34
C VAL A 347 -12.33 -19.37 -13.66
N GLU A 348 -13.61 -19.71 -13.87
CA GLU A 348 -14.68 -18.75 -14.16
C GLU A 348 -14.88 -17.77 -12.99
N ILE A 349 -14.79 -18.25 -11.74
CA ILE A 349 -14.88 -17.39 -10.54
C ILE A 349 -13.68 -16.44 -10.48
N ILE A 350 -12.47 -16.96 -10.75
CA ILE A 350 -11.24 -16.16 -10.72
C ILE A 350 -11.30 -15.10 -11.82
N ASP A 351 -11.62 -15.47 -13.05
CA ASP A 351 -11.66 -14.55 -14.19
C ASP A 351 -12.73 -13.47 -14.01
N ALA A 352 -13.88 -13.83 -13.43
CA ALA A 352 -14.96 -12.88 -13.15
C ALA A 352 -14.52 -11.74 -12.20
N HIS A 353 -13.44 -11.92 -11.41
CA HIS A 353 -12.92 -10.84 -10.56
C HIS A 353 -12.17 -9.77 -11.35
N PHE A 354 -11.77 -10.06 -12.58
CA PHE A 354 -11.13 -9.09 -13.49
C PHE A 354 -12.11 -8.43 -14.47
N GLU A 355 -13.38 -8.82 -14.43
CA GLU A 355 -14.41 -8.32 -15.35
C GLU A 355 -15.08 -7.05 -14.79
N ALA A 356 -15.49 -6.17 -15.70
CA ALA A 356 -16.20 -4.95 -15.36
C ALA A 356 -17.59 -5.25 -14.75
N VAL A 357 -17.92 -4.58 -13.65
CA VAL A 357 -19.23 -4.63 -12.97
C VAL A 357 -19.99 -3.30 -13.10
N TRP A 358 -19.69 -2.55 -14.13
CA TRP A 358 -20.35 -1.29 -14.49
C TRP A 358 -20.71 -1.30 -15.99
N GLN A 359 -21.54 -0.35 -16.40
CA GLN A 359 -21.89 -0.13 -17.81
C GLN A 359 -21.23 1.15 -18.33
N GLY A 360 -20.90 1.16 -19.61
CA GLY A 360 -20.33 2.34 -20.26
C GLY A 360 -18.80 2.46 -20.07
N GLU A 361 -18.34 3.70 -20.03
CA GLU A 361 -16.93 4.03 -19.89
C GLU A 361 -16.36 3.62 -18.53
N HIS A 362 -15.06 3.32 -18.50
CA HIS A 362 -14.39 2.96 -17.26
C HIS A 362 -14.41 4.15 -16.27
N PRO A 363 -14.82 3.94 -14.98
CA PRO A 363 -14.86 5.04 -14.00
C PRO A 363 -13.52 5.77 -13.80
N LEU A 364 -12.40 5.12 -14.11
CA LEU A 364 -11.06 5.69 -14.10
C LEU A 364 -10.48 5.88 -15.52
N ALA A 365 -11.29 6.19 -16.50
CA ALA A 365 -10.84 6.44 -17.88
C ALA A 365 -9.97 7.70 -18.00
N ASP A 366 -10.12 8.60 -17.04
CA ASP A 366 -9.40 9.86 -16.92
C ASP A 366 -7.94 9.74 -16.40
N LEU A 367 -7.49 8.57 -15.93
CA LEU A 367 -6.11 8.32 -15.49
C LEU A 367 -5.13 8.16 -16.66
#